data_f4bd66657df290a8c5d9f08c18857526
#
_entry.id   f4bd66657df290a8c5d9f08c18857526
#
_cell.length_a   1.000
_cell.length_b   1.000
_cell.length_c   1.000
_cell.angle_alpha   90.00
_cell.angle_beta   90.00
_cell.angle_gamma   90.00
#
_symmetry.space_group_name_H-M   'P 1'
#
loop_
_entity.id
_entity.type
_entity.pdbx_description
1 polymer ?
#
loop_
_entity_poly.entity_id
_entity_poly.type
_entity_poly.pdbx_seq_one_letter_code
_entity_poly.pdbx_strand_id
1 'polypeptide(L)'
;MKVVISSMGEKLESKTSDVFGRCPYFIIAEIKDGKIEKTESVKNESMDQTTGAGVSAAQLVVEKGANAAITENVGPRAKDVLKQFNVKIYSGEGIVENVLQKFIDGKLEKIN
;
A
#
# COMPACT_ATOMS: atom_id res chain seq x y z
N MET A 1 10.51 -0.28 -9.74
CA MET A 1 9.52 -1.00 -8.92
C MET A 1 8.61 -0.02 -8.23
N LYS A 2 7.32 -0.22 -8.34
CA LYS A 2 6.31 0.61 -7.66
C LYS A 2 5.79 -0.09 -6.42
N VAL A 3 5.79 0.61 -5.30
CA VAL A 3 5.30 0.09 -4.02
C VAL A 3 4.23 1.05 -3.51
N VAL A 4 3.10 0.50 -3.11
CA VAL A 4 1.98 1.28 -2.58
C VAL A 4 1.86 0.99 -1.09
N ILE A 5 1.69 2.04 -0.30
CA ILE A 5 1.53 1.91 1.15
C ILE A 5 0.28 2.66 1.62
N SER A 6 -0.51 1.99 2.46
CA SER A 6 -1.70 2.59 3.08
C SER A 6 -1.27 3.68 4.06
N SER A 7 -1.84 4.87 3.92
CA SER A 7 -1.38 6.04 4.68
C SER A 7 -2.55 6.84 5.24
N MET A 8 -2.33 7.45 6.40
CA MET A 8 -3.28 8.36 7.00
C MET A 8 -3.20 9.76 6.40
N GLY A 9 -2.10 10.08 5.73
CA GLY A 9 -1.89 11.40 5.12
C GLY A 9 -1.13 11.31 3.82
N GLU A 10 -0.86 12.47 3.21
CA GLU A 10 -0.28 12.55 1.87
C GLU A 10 1.25 12.58 1.85
N LYS A 11 1.88 12.67 3.01
CA LYS A 11 3.33 12.89 3.10
C LYS A 11 4.07 11.68 3.65
N LEU A 12 5.36 11.61 3.39
CA LEU A 12 6.22 10.54 3.89
C LEU A 12 6.30 10.52 5.43
N GLU A 13 6.06 11.64 6.09
CA GLU A 13 6.01 11.75 7.54
C GLU A 13 4.70 11.24 8.15
N SER A 14 3.72 10.95 7.30
CA SER A 14 2.42 10.43 7.76
C SER A 14 2.56 9.04 8.35
N LYS A 15 1.62 8.67 9.21
CA LYS A 15 1.53 7.30 9.73
C LYS A 15 0.85 6.40 8.72
N THR A 16 1.21 5.13 8.73
CA THR A 16 0.49 4.12 7.97
C THR A 16 -0.93 3.98 8.51
N SER A 17 -1.86 3.61 7.62
CA SER A 17 -3.22 3.30 8.01
C SER A 17 -3.31 1.82 8.37
N ASP A 18 -4.18 1.49 9.33
CA ASP A 18 -4.32 0.12 9.83
C ASP A 18 -5.13 -0.81 8.93
N VAL A 19 -6.00 -0.27 8.08
CA VAL A 19 -6.86 -1.11 7.21
C VAL A 19 -6.73 -0.68 5.76
N PHE A 20 -6.35 -1.61 4.92
CA PHE A 20 -6.07 -1.37 3.50
C PHE A 20 -7.24 -0.68 2.75
N GLY A 21 -8.44 -1.20 2.86
CA GLY A 21 -9.60 -0.66 2.13
C GLY A 21 -10.16 0.63 2.70
N ARG A 22 -9.79 0.97 3.92
CA ARG A 22 -10.34 2.13 4.65
C ARG A 22 -9.32 3.23 4.86
N CYS A 23 -8.14 3.13 4.30
CA CYS A 23 -7.15 4.18 4.43
C CYS A 23 -7.57 5.42 3.65
N PRO A 24 -7.30 6.63 4.16
CA PRO A 24 -7.64 7.86 3.44
C PRO A 24 -6.77 8.09 2.20
N TYR A 25 -5.52 7.65 2.23
CA TYR A 25 -4.58 7.85 1.12
C TYR A 25 -3.75 6.62 0.86
N PHE A 26 -3.29 6.47 -0.38
CA PHE A 26 -2.21 5.58 -0.74
C PHE A 26 -1.01 6.43 -1.17
N ILE A 27 0.15 6.09 -0.68
CA ILE A 27 1.39 6.68 -1.17
C ILE A 27 2.05 5.67 -2.09
N ILE A 28 2.37 6.12 -3.30
CA ILE A 28 3.01 5.28 -4.31
C ILE A 28 4.46 5.71 -4.40
N ALA A 29 5.37 4.80 -4.10
CA ALA A 29 6.80 5.06 -4.14
C ALA A 29 7.43 4.31 -5.32
N GLU A 30 8.19 5.03 -6.12
CA GLU A 30 9.01 4.44 -7.16
C GLU A 30 10.38 4.15 -6.54
N ILE A 31 10.77 2.87 -6.52
CA ILE A 31 12.02 2.43 -5.93
C ILE A 31 12.95 1.95 -7.03
N LYS A 32 14.16 2.51 -7.07
CA LYS A 32 15.17 2.15 -8.05
C LYS A 32 16.52 2.09 -7.37
N ASP A 33 17.26 1.01 -7.60
CA ASP A 33 18.60 0.81 -7.04
C ASP A 33 18.64 0.98 -5.51
N GLY A 34 17.61 0.47 -4.84
CA GLY A 34 17.54 0.52 -3.37
C GLY A 34 17.19 1.89 -2.80
N LYS A 35 16.70 2.81 -3.62
CA LYS A 35 16.36 4.17 -3.19
C LYS A 35 14.97 4.57 -3.66
N ILE A 36 14.32 5.41 -2.87
CA ILE A 36 13.04 6.03 -3.27
C ILE A 36 13.37 7.13 -4.28
N GLU A 37 12.96 6.92 -5.53
CA GLU A 37 13.23 7.87 -6.61
C GLU A 37 12.21 8.99 -6.65
N LYS A 38 10.92 8.64 -6.50
CA LYS A 38 9.85 9.62 -6.40
C LYS A 38 8.65 9.01 -5.70
N THR A 39 7.77 9.89 -5.21
CA THR A 39 6.54 9.48 -4.55
C THR A 39 5.39 10.32 -5.05
N GLU A 40 4.18 9.74 -5.01
CA GLU A 40 2.95 10.50 -5.21
C GLU A 40 1.91 10.00 -4.22
N SER A 41 0.99 10.85 -3.82
CA SER A 41 -0.14 10.45 -2.98
C SER A 41 -1.40 10.40 -3.82
N VAL A 42 -2.25 9.42 -3.54
CA VAL A 42 -3.53 9.24 -4.22
C VAL A 42 -4.59 9.09 -3.14
N LYS A 43 -5.66 9.86 -3.26
CA LYS A 43 -6.77 9.74 -2.33
C LYS A 43 -7.50 8.42 -2.56
N ASN A 44 -7.82 7.71 -1.49
CA ASN A 44 -8.62 6.50 -1.57
C ASN A 44 -10.11 6.88 -1.56
N GLU A 45 -10.69 7.00 -2.74
CA GLU A 45 -12.09 7.39 -2.87
C GLU A 45 -13.07 6.31 -2.43
N SER A 46 -12.58 5.10 -2.21
CA SER A 46 -13.39 3.97 -1.78
C SER A 46 -13.52 3.83 -0.27
N MET A 47 -12.81 4.66 0.51
CA MET A 47 -12.75 4.47 1.96
C MET A 47 -14.11 4.49 2.66
N ASP A 48 -15.07 5.23 2.11
CA ASP A 48 -16.41 5.38 2.68
C ASP A 48 -17.45 4.44 2.07
N GLN A 49 -17.05 3.53 1.20
CA GLN A 49 -18.00 2.57 0.61
C GLN A 49 -18.58 1.67 1.70
N THR A 50 -19.88 1.40 1.60
CA THR A 50 -20.57 0.51 2.54
C THR A 50 -20.03 -0.92 2.42
N THR A 51 -19.85 -1.39 1.17
CA THR A 51 -19.32 -2.72 0.88
C THR A 51 -18.29 -2.62 -0.24
N GLY A 52 -17.37 -3.58 -0.30
CA GLY A 52 -16.43 -3.67 -1.38
C GLY A 52 -15.30 -2.66 -1.37
N ALA A 53 -15.10 -1.93 -0.27
CA ALA A 53 -14.03 -0.93 -0.17
C ALA A 53 -12.65 -1.54 -0.39
N GLY A 54 -12.40 -2.72 0.17
CA GLY A 54 -11.12 -3.40 0.01
C GLY A 54 -10.85 -3.81 -1.42
N VAL A 55 -11.87 -4.34 -2.11
CA VAL A 55 -11.74 -4.74 -3.51
C VAL A 55 -11.50 -3.54 -4.40
N SER A 56 -12.24 -2.43 -4.18
CA SER A 56 -12.05 -1.21 -4.94
C SER A 56 -10.66 -0.63 -4.74
N ALA A 57 -10.16 -0.65 -3.51
CA ALA A 57 -8.80 -0.20 -3.20
C ALA A 57 -7.76 -1.08 -3.89
N ALA A 58 -7.97 -2.41 -3.89
CA ALA A 58 -7.07 -3.33 -4.57
C ALA A 58 -7.04 -3.07 -6.08
N GLN A 59 -8.18 -2.80 -6.69
CA GLN A 59 -8.26 -2.45 -8.10
C GLN A 59 -7.49 -1.17 -8.40
N LEU A 60 -7.62 -0.16 -7.54
CA LEU A 60 -6.87 1.08 -7.68
C LEU A 60 -5.35 0.82 -7.65
N VAL A 61 -4.90 0.03 -6.71
CA VAL A 61 -3.49 -0.34 -6.57
C VAL A 61 -2.99 -1.06 -7.83
N VAL A 62 -3.78 -2.00 -8.35
CA VAL A 62 -3.44 -2.72 -9.58
C VAL A 62 -3.37 -1.76 -10.78
N GLU A 63 -4.33 -0.85 -10.91
CA GLU A 63 -4.35 0.14 -11.99
C GLU A 63 -3.15 1.07 -11.97
N LYS A 64 -2.61 1.34 -10.80
CA LYS A 64 -1.41 2.16 -10.65
C LYS A 64 -0.12 1.42 -11.00
N GLY A 65 -0.22 0.14 -11.31
CA GLY A 65 0.94 -0.66 -11.70
C GLY A 65 1.83 -1.08 -10.53
N ALA A 66 1.24 -1.23 -9.35
CA ALA A 66 2.01 -1.60 -8.17
C ALA A 66 2.59 -3.01 -8.28
N ASN A 67 3.83 -3.18 -7.85
CA ASN A 67 4.48 -4.49 -7.73
C ASN A 67 4.29 -5.06 -6.32
N ALA A 68 4.14 -4.18 -5.34
CA ALA A 68 3.95 -4.56 -3.94
C ALA A 68 3.04 -3.57 -3.25
N ALA A 69 2.33 -4.04 -2.23
CA ALA A 69 1.50 -3.23 -1.37
C ALA A 69 1.90 -3.48 0.08
N ILE A 70 1.99 -2.42 0.86
CA ILE A 70 2.33 -2.49 2.28
C ILE A 70 1.15 -1.96 3.07
N THR A 71 0.67 -2.76 4.03
CA THR A 71 -0.46 -2.40 4.88
C THR A 71 -0.38 -3.18 6.18
N GLU A 72 -1.07 -2.70 7.22
CA GLU A 72 -1.12 -3.45 8.48
C GLU A 72 -2.09 -4.62 8.36
N ASN A 73 -3.28 -4.38 7.81
CA ASN A 73 -4.31 -5.40 7.66
C ASN A 73 -4.95 -5.32 6.28
N VAL A 74 -5.21 -6.48 5.72
CA VAL A 74 -5.90 -6.60 4.42
C VAL A 74 -6.93 -7.71 4.51
N GLY A 75 -8.16 -7.42 4.07
CA GLY A 75 -9.22 -8.41 4.05
C GLY A 75 -9.00 -9.48 2.99
N PRO A 76 -9.68 -10.63 3.12
CA PRO A 76 -9.45 -11.76 2.21
C PRO A 76 -9.79 -11.47 0.75
N ARG A 77 -10.82 -10.70 0.48
CA ARG A 77 -11.21 -10.38 -0.91
C ARG A 77 -10.20 -9.46 -1.58
N ALA A 78 -9.75 -8.42 -0.87
CA ALA A 78 -8.72 -7.54 -1.37
C ALA A 78 -7.42 -8.31 -1.61
N LYS A 79 -7.07 -9.17 -0.68
CA LYS A 79 -5.88 -10.03 -0.78
C LYS A 79 -5.94 -10.89 -2.05
N ASP A 80 -7.10 -11.49 -2.33
CA ASP A 80 -7.28 -12.33 -3.52
C ASP A 80 -7.09 -11.53 -4.81
N VAL A 81 -7.63 -10.32 -4.89
CA VAL A 81 -7.45 -9.45 -6.05
C VAL A 81 -5.98 -9.11 -6.25
N LEU A 82 -5.30 -8.72 -5.19
CA LEU A 82 -3.88 -8.37 -5.27
C LEU A 82 -3.04 -9.56 -5.72
N LYS A 83 -3.31 -10.75 -5.17
CA LYS A 83 -2.60 -11.97 -5.57
C LYS A 83 -2.84 -12.30 -7.04
N GLN A 84 -4.08 -12.17 -7.51
CA GLN A 84 -4.46 -12.46 -8.88
C GLN A 84 -3.66 -11.63 -9.89
N PHE A 85 -3.33 -10.41 -9.54
CA PHE A 85 -2.56 -9.51 -10.38
C PHE A 85 -1.07 -9.45 -10.00
N ASN A 86 -0.60 -10.43 -9.25
CA ASN A 86 0.82 -10.58 -8.88
C ASN A 86 1.36 -9.42 -8.05
N VAL A 87 0.51 -8.78 -7.24
CA VAL A 87 0.95 -7.76 -6.30
C VAL A 87 1.33 -8.45 -4.99
N LYS A 88 2.57 -8.32 -4.58
CA LYS A 88 3.05 -8.89 -3.32
C LYS A 88 2.59 -8.03 -2.16
N ILE A 89 2.19 -8.66 -1.07
CA ILE A 89 1.63 -7.95 0.08
C ILE A 89 2.55 -8.12 1.29
N TYR A 90 2.90 -6.99 1.90
CA TYR A 90 3.78 -6.97 3.07
C TYR A 90 3.07 -6.28 4.24
N SER A 91 3.36 -6.73 5.44
CA SER A 91 2.86 -6.13 6.67
C SER A 91 3.85 -5.08 7.17
N GLY A 92 3.35 -3.89 7.49
CA GLY A 92 4.19 -2.85 8.04
C GLY A 92 3.36 -1.75 8.66
N GLU A 93 3.84 -1.19 9.77
CA GLU A 93 3.19 -0.09 10.46
C GLU A 93 4.23 0.89 10.99
N GLY A 94 3.85 2.15 11.12
CA GLY A 94 4.71 3.21 11.61
C GLY A 94 4.65 4.44 10.71
N ILE A 95 5.75 5.15 10.63
CA ILE A 95 5.87 6.30 9.73
C ILE A 95 6.15 5.78 8.31
N VAL A 96 5.42 6.28 7.33
CA VAL A 96 5.48 5.79 5.94
C VAL A 96 6.92 5.68 5.43
N GLU A 97 7.71 6.74 5.58
CA GLU A 97 9.10 6.75 5.13
C GLU A 97 9.93 5.63 5.77
N ASN A 98 9.75 5.43 7.07
CA ASN A 98 10.48 4.39 7.80
C ASN A 98 10.06 2.99 7.37
N VAL A 99 8.77 2.79 7.11
CA VAL A 99 8.25 1.51 6.66
C VAL A 99 8.74 1.21 5.25
N LEU A 100 8.78 2.21 4.38
CA LEU A 100 9.33 2.05 3.03
C LEU A 100 10.81 1.65 3.09
N GLN A 101 11.58 2.24 4.00
CA GLN A 101 12.98 1.88 4.18
C GLN A 101 13.13 0.43 4.66
N LYS A 102 12.27 0.00 5.57
CA LYS A 102 12.27 -1.40 6.01
C LYS A 102 11.96 -2.36 4.85
N PHE A 103 11.03 -1.95 3.97
CA PHE A 103 10.73 -2.73 2.78
C PHE A 103 11.98 -2.88 1.89
N ILE A 104 12.67 -1.77 1.63
CA ILE A 104 13.90 -1.76 0.82
C ILE A 104 14.96 -2.67 1.45
N ASP A 105 15.07 -2.65 2.76
CA ASP A 105 16.04 -3.45 3.52
C ASP A 105 15.64 -4.91 3.68
N GLY A 106 14.48 -5.30 3.16
CA GLY A 106 14.00 -6.69 3.26
C GLY A 106 13.55 -7.09 4.65
N LYS A 107 13.11 -6.14 5.46
CA LYS A 107 12.75 -6.38 6.86
C LYS A 107 11.25 -6.53 7.13
N LEU A 108 10.41 -6.39 6.12
CA LEU A 108 8.97 -6.57 6.31
C LEU A 108 8.55 -8.00 6.08
N GLU A 109 7.55 -8.44 6.83
CA GLU A 109 6.96 -9.76 6.67
C GLU A 109 6.05 -9.77 5.46
N LYS A 110 6.21 -10.78 4.60
CA LYS A 110 5.34 -10.98 3.44
C LYS A 110 4.11 -11.75 3.87
N ILE A 111 2.93 -11.23 3.52
CA ILE A 111 1.65 -11.81 3.92
C ILE A 111 1.19 -12.90 2.96
N ASN A 112 1.53 -12.80 1.68
CA ASN A 112 1.03 -13.76 0.68
C ASN A 112 2.11 -14.54 -0.04
#